data_79e254b0da122b39215382c492e8b517
#
_entry.id   79e254b0da122b39215382c492e8b517
#
_cell.length_a   1.000
_cell.length_b   1.000
_cell.length_c   1.000
_cell.angle_alpha   90.00
_cell.angle_beta   90.00
_cell.angle_gamma   90.00
#
_symmetry.space_group_name_H-M   'P 1'
#
loop_
_entity.id
_entity.type
_entity.pdbx_description
1 polymer ?
#
loop_
_entity_poly.entity_id
_entity_poly.type
_entity_poly.pdbx_seq_one_letter_code
_entity_poly.pdbx_strand_id
1 'polypeptide(L)'
;MPAHDTPEQRARRRIDAALTAAGWVVQGRPGTNLSAGLGVAIREFRMAPDHGFADYLLFVDGQAVGALEAKPEGYPLASVEPQVKLYSEGLPNGLPAPHRPLPFLYLSTGVETRFANLLDPEHRTRPVFAVHRPETLTDWLRAETLERWLAALAGGS
;
A
#
# COMPACT_ATOMS: atom_id res chain seq x y z
N MET A 1 -13.41 22.58 23.59
CA MET A 1 -13.83 22.37 22.21
C MET A 1 -12.78 21.53 21.50
N PRO A 2 -13.15 20.36 21.08
CA PRO A 2 -12.23 19.63 20.21
C PRO A 2 -12.04 20.41 18.91
N ALA A 3 -10.81 20.45 18.42
CA ALA A 3 -10.54 21.06 17.13
C ALA A 3 -11.32 20.30 16.06
N HIS A 4 -11.88 21.02 15.10
CA HIS A 4 -12.53 20.39 13.97
C HIS A 4 -11.47 19.72 13.09
N ASP A 5 -11.71 18.47 12.73
CA ASP A 5 -10.84 17.80 11.79
C ASP A 5 -10.97 18.42 10.41
N THR A 6 -9.86 18.51 9.73
CA THR A 6 -9.84 18.80 8.31
C THR A 6 -10.42 17.62 7.53
N PRO A 7 -10.87 17.81 6.28
CA PRO A 7 -11.30 16.70 5.44
C PRO A 7 -10.22 15.60 5.31
N GLU A 8 -8.95 15.98 5.25
CA GLU A 8 -7.82 15.03 5.18
C GLU A 8 -7.69 14.22 6.46
N GLN A 9 -7.85 14.87 7.62
CA GLN A 9 -7.78 14.19 8.92
C GLN A 9 -8.93 13.20 9.09
N ARG A 10 -10.15 13.58 8.65
CA ARG A 10 -11.30 12.66 8.67
C ARG A 10 -11.06 11.45 7.77
N ALA A 11 -10.52 11.68 6.58
CA ALA A 11 -10.18 10.59 5.67
C ALA A 11 -9.17 9.64 6.31
N ARG A 12 -8.12 10.16 6.91
CA ARG A 12 -7.09 9.34 7.56
C ARG A 12 -7.63 8.53 8.73
N ARG A 13 -8.55 9.07 9.52
CA ARG A 13 -9.17 8.31 10.59
C ARG A 13 -10.02 7.15 10.08
N ARG A 14 -10.77 7.37 9.02
CA ARG A 14 -11.56 6.32 8.37
C ARG A 14 -10.67 5.25 7.76
N ILE A 15 -9.56 5.67 7.14
CA ILE A 15 -8.58 4.76 6.56
C ILE A 15 -7.90 3.93 7.64
N ASP A 16 -7.50 4.55 8.76
CA ASP A 16 -6.94 3.83 9.91
C ASP A 16 -7.91 2.74 10.39
N ALA A 17 -9.18 3.09 10.52
CA ALA A 17 -10.20 2.13 10.94
C ALA A 17 -10.39 1.01 9.92
N ALA A 18 -10.38 1.34 8.63
CA ALA A 18 -10.53 0.36 7.55
C ALA A 18 -9.33 -0.60 7.50
N LEU A 19 -8.12 -0.09 7.66
CA LEU A 19 -6.91 -0.91 7.71
C LEU A 19 -6.96 -1.85 8.92
N THR A 20 -7.31 -1.33 10.09
CA THR A 20 -7.43 -2.13 11.30
C THR A 20 -8.49 -3.23 11.13
N ALA A 21 -9.63 -2.90 10.55
CA ALA A 21 -10.70 -3.87 10.29
C ALA A 21 -10.26 -4.97 9.32
N ALA A 22 -9.35 -4.64 8.40
CA ALA A 22 -8.79 -5.61 7.45
C ALA A 22 -7.63 -6.43 8.01
N GLY A 23 -7.24 -6.21 9.26
CA GLY A 23 -6.20 -6.99 9.92
C GLY A 23 -4.82 -6.38 9.91
N TRP A 24 -4.69 -5.13 9.47
CA TRP A 24 -3.42 -4.41 9.51
C TRP A 24 -3.18 -3.81 10.89
N VAL A 25 -1.93 -3.86 11.35
CA VAL A 25 -1.50 -3.12 12.53
C VAL A 25 -1.04 -1.74 12.06
N VAL A 26 -1.81 -0.72 12.40
CA VAL A 26 -1.51 0.66 11.97
C VAL A 26 -0.58 1.29 12.99
N GLN A 27 0.55 1.81 12.53
CA GLN A 27 1.56 2.43 13.37
C GLN A 27 1.98 3.78 12.83
N GLY A 28 2.29 4.71 13.75
CA GLY A 28 2.98 5.94 13.41
C GLY A 28 4.49 5.74 13.55
N ARG A 29 5.24 6.70 13.04
CA ARG A 29 6.66 6.85 13.36
C ARG A 29 6.74 7.56 14.68
N PRO A 30 7.63 7.60 15.55
CA PRO A 30 8.64 6.62 15.88
C PRO A 30 8.04 5.39 16.59
N GLY A 31 8.83 4.41 16.88
CA GLY A 31 8.36 3.21 17.57
C GLY A 31 7.79 2.14 16.67
N THR A 32 8.08 2.24 15.38
CA THR A 32 7.65 1.25 14.39
C THR A 32 8.17 -0.14 14.73
N ASN A 33 7.25 -1.11 14.71
CA ASN A 33 7.58 -2.52 14.91
C ASN A 33 6.96 -3.34 13.78
N LEU A 34 7.78 -3.75 12.81
CA LEU A 34 7.33 -4.54 11.67
C LEU A 34 6.94 -5.97 12.06
N SER A 35 7.30 -6.39 13.26
CA SER A 35 6.94 -7.71 13.79
C SER A 35 5.66 -7.71 14.61
N ALA A 36 4.94 -6.58 14.68
CA ALA A 36 3.72 -6.45 15.46
C ALA A 36 2.57 -7.32 14.92
N GLY A 37 2.64 -7.72 13.65
CA GLY A 37 1.66 -8.59 13.01
C GLY A 37 2.14 -8.97 11.63
N LEU A 38 1.39 -9.81 10.95
CA LEU A 38 1.70 -10.19 9.56
C LEU A 38 1.71 -8.95 8.67
N GLY A 39 0.71 -8.10 8.80
CA GLY A 39 0.58 -6.85 8.03
C GLY A 39 0.72 -5.64 8.94
N VAL A 40 1.61 -4.72 8.58
CA VAL A 40 1.84 -3.47 9.31
C VAL A 40 1.70 -2.32 8.32
N ALA A 41 0.88 -1.34 8.66
CA ALA A 41 0.71 -0.11 7.88
C ALA A 41 1.34 1.04 8.65
N ILE A 42 2.37 1.66 8.06
CA ILE A 42 3.08 2.77 8.70
C ILE A 42 2.62 4.09 8.09
N ARG A 43 2.08 4.97 8.93
CA ARG A 43 1.63 6.30 8.51
C ARG A 43 2.82 7.21 8.22
N GLU A 44 2.65 8.07 7.22
CA GLU A 44 3.61 9.13 6.90
C GLU A 44 5.04 8.62 6.79
N PHE A 45 5.21 7.56 6.02
CA PHE A 45 6.52 6.94 5.85
C PHE A 45 7.42 7.82 4.99
N ARG A 46 8.59 8.17 5.51
CA ARG A 46 9.55 9.01 4.79
C ARG A 46 10.21 8.21 3.67
N MET A 47 10.05 8.73 2.47
CA MET A 47 10.64 8.13 1.27
C MET A 47 12.09 8.60 1.09
N ALA A 48 12.73 8.19 0.01
CA ALA A 48 14.09 8.62 -0.31
C ALA A 48 14.19 10.15 -0.41
N PRO A 49 15.39 10.74 -0.26
CA PRO A 49 15.56 12.19 -0.35
C PRO A 49 14.86 12.77 -1.59
N ASP A 50 14.20 13.91 -1.42
CA ASP A 50 13.46 14.65 -2.45
C ASP A 50 12.18 13.97 -2.96
N HIS A 51 11.74 12.88 -2.32
CA HIS A 51 10.50 12.18 -2.70
C HIS A 51 9.37 12.35 -1.69
N GLY A 52 9.62 13.04 -0.55
CA GLY A 52 8.57 13.33 0.43
C GLY A 52 8.16 12.10 1.24
N PHE A 53 6.84 11.94 1.45
CA PHE A 53 6.27 10.91 2.32
C PHE A 53 5.21 10.12 1.59
N ALA A 54 5.09 8.84 1.92
CA ALA A 54 3.91 8.04 1.59
C ALA A 54 2.91 8.18 2.73
N ASP A 55 1.62 8.36 2.42
CA ASP A 55 0.60 8.47 3.46
C ASP A 55 0.55 7.22 4.33
N TYR A 56 0.59 6.05 3.69
CA TYR A 56 0.74 4.75 4.35
C TYR A 56 1.64 3.87 3.51
N LEU A 57 2.63 3.26 4.13
CA LEU A 57 3.42 2.20 3.50
C LEU A 57 3.01 0.88 4.14
N LEU A 58 2.75 -0.13 3.30
CA LEU A 58 2.21 -1.42 3.74
C LEU A 58 3.30 -2.48 3.70
N PHE A 59 3.47 -3.13 4.85
CA PHE A 59 4.46 -4.19 5.03
C PHE A 59 3.75 -5.50 5.31
N VAL A 60 4.23 -6.56 4.69
CA VAL A 60 3.79 -7.92 4.99
C VAL A 60 5.03 -8.74 5.30
N ASP A 61 5.02 -9.40 6.46
CA ASP A 61 6.15 -10.19 6.93
C ASP A 61 7.47 -9.40 6.89
N GLY A 62 7.41 -8.14 7.30
CA GLY A 62 8.58 -7.24 7.37
C GLY A 62 9.05 -6.67 6.04
N GLN A 63 8.36 -6.94 4.94
CA GLN A 63 8.74 -6.44 3.62
C GLN A 63 7.71 -5.46 3.08
N ALA A 64 8.16 -4.37 2.48
CA ALA A 64 7.28 -3.39 1.85
C ALA A 64 6.65 -4.00 0.59
N VAL A 65 5.33 -4.00 0.52
CA VAL A 65 4.59 -4.61 -0.60
C VAL A 65 3.59 -3.68 -1.24
N GLY A 66 3.26 -2.58 -0.59
CA GLY A 66 2.25 -1.67 -1.11
C GLY A 66 2.24 -0.33 -0.44
N ALA A 67 1.35 0.53 -0.92
CA ALA A 67 1.17 1.86 -0.38
C ALA A 67 -0.29 2.28 -0.53
N LEU A 68 -0.73 3.22 0.31
CA LEU A 68 -2.05 3.79 0.22
C LEU A 68 -1.92 5.31 0.25
N GLU A 69 -2.49 5.98 -0.75
CA GLU A 69 -2.59 7.43 -0.80
C GLU A 69 -3.94 7.86 -0.27
N ALA A 70 -3.95 8.76 0.70
CA ALA A 70 -5.16 9.29 1.30
C ALA A 70 -5.56 10.59 0.60
N LYS A 71 -6.84 10.71 0.27
CA LYS A 71 -7.44 11.92 -0.31
C LYS A 71 -8.68 12.30 0.50
N PRO A 72 -9.06 13.59 0.52
CA PRO A 72 -10.27 13.97 1.22
C PRO A 72 -11.53 13.40 0.55
N GLU A 73 -12.59 13.22 1.35
CA GLU A 73 -13.87 12.73 0.84
C GLU A 73 -14.38 13.64 -0.29
N GLY A 74 -14.94 13.03 -1.32
CA GLY A 74 -15.41 13.75 -2.51
C GLY A 74 -14.34 13.97 -3.57
N TYR A 75 -13.09 13.63 -3.29
CA TYR A 75 -12.02 13.72 -4.27
C TYR A 75 -12.27 12.69 -5.40
N PRO A 76 -12.12 13.08 -6.67
CA PRO A 76 -12.42 12.17 -7.79
C PRO A 76 -11.33 11.12 -7.99
N LEU A 77 -11.36 10.05 -7.21
CA LEU A 77 -10.32 9.02 -7.23
C LEU A 77 -10.16 8.33 -8.59
N ALA A 78 -11.23 8.23 -9.36
CA ALA A 78 -11.18 7.57 -10.66
C ALA A 78 -10.24 8.28 -11.66
N SER A 79 -9.98 9.57 -11.46
CA SER A 79 -9.09 10.36 -12.31
C SER A 79 -7.67 10.47 -11.77
N VAL A 80 -7.39 9.87 -10.61
CA VAL A 80 -6.07 9.94 -9.98
C VAL A 80 -5.21 8.79 -10.50
N GLU A 81 -4.03 9.12 -11.02
CA GLU A 81 -3.02 8.13 -11.37
C GLU A 81 -2.19 7.79 -10.13
N PRO A 82 -1.99 6.52 -9.80
CA PRO A 82 -1.09 6.16 -8.70
C PRO A 82 0.33 6.65 -8.97
N GLN A 83 1.01 7.08 -7.90
CA GLN A 83 2.37 7.60 -8.00
C GLN A 83 3.41 6.46 -8.07
N VAL A 84 3.40 5.71 -9.17
CA VAL A 84 4.26 4.53 -9.35
C VAL A 84 5.74 4.86 -9.14
N LYS A 85 6.20 6.00 -9.64
CA LYS A 85 7.58 6.44 -9.47
C LYS A 85 7.97 6.65 -8.01
N LEU A 86 7.06 7.19 -7.21
CA LEU A 86 7.30 7.37 -5.78
C LEU A 86 7.56 6.03 -5.11
N TYR A 87 6.84 5.00 -5.53
CA TYR A 87 6.93 3.66 -4.94
C TYR A 87 7.93 2.74 -5.65
N SER A 88 8.75 3.29 -6.54
CA SER A 88 9.92 2.62 -7.10
C SER A 88 11.18 3.43 -6.81
N GLU A 89 11.37 4.55 -7.49
CA GLU A 89 12.55 5.42 -7.31
C GLU A 89 12.59 6.08 -5.93
N GLY A 90 11.42 6.37 -5.36
CA GLY A 90 11.31 6.98 -4.04
C GLY A 90 11.44 6.01 -2.86
N LEU A 91 11.47 4.71 -3.10
CA LEU A 91 11.66 3.74 -2.02
C LEU A 91 13.12 3.79 -1.54
N PRO A 92 13.35 3.90 -0.22
CA PRO A 92 14.71 3.83 0.30
C PRO A 92 15.41 2.53 -0.11
N ASN A 93 16.68 2.63 -0.50
CA ASN A 93 17.44 1.49 -1.02
C ASN A 93 17.60 0.35 0.00
N GLY A 94 17.70 0.68 1.28
CA GLY A 94 17.84 -0.32 2.34
C GLY A 94 16.54 -0.99 2.77
N LEU A 95 15.41 -0.58 2.20
CA LEU A 95 14.11 -1.10 2.59
C LEU A 95 13.86 -2.46 1.91
N PRO A 96 13.58 -3.53 2.70
CA PRO A 96 13.26 -4.81 2.08
C PRO A 96 11.95 -4.70 1.28
N ALA A 97 12.02 -4.98 0.00
CA ALA A 97 10.87 -4.97 -0.90
C ALA A 97 11.06 -6.03 -1.98
N PRO A 98 10.16 -7.03 -2.07
CA PRO A 98 10.32 -8.10 -3.06
C PRO A 98 10.15 -7.60 -4.50
N HIS A 99 9.42 -6.51 -4.69
CA HIS A 99 9.19 -5.90 -6.01
C HIS A 99 9.36 -4.40 -5.94
N ARG A 100 9.96 -3.82 -6.97
CA ARG A 100 10.05 -2.37 -7.20
C ARG A 100 9.64 -2.08 -8.65
N PRO A 101 8.60 -1.28 -8.89
CA PRO A 101 7.75 -0.55 -7.92
C PRO A 101 6.97 -1.50 -7.01
N LEU A 102 6.46 -0.95 -5.90
CA LEU A 102 5.60 -1.72 -5.00
C LEU A 102 4.36 -2.20 -5.79
N PRO A 103 4.01 -3.49 -5.68
CA PRO A 103 2.96 -4.05 -6.54
C PRO A 103 1.55 -3.65 -6.18
N PHE A 104 1.26 -3.30 -4.91
CA PHE A 104 -0.11 -3.07 -4.46
C PHE A 104 -0.31 -1.62 -4.07
N LEU A 105 -1.07 -0.88 -4.88
CA LEU A 105 -1.30 0.54 -4.65
C LEU A 105 -2.78 0.83 -4.43
N TYR A 106 -3.08 1.57 -3.37
CA TYR A 106 -4.43 1.99 -3.01
C TYR A 106 -4.55 3.51 -3.06
N LEU A 107 -5.73 3.97 -3.47
CA LEU A 107 -6.18 5.35 -3.32
C LEU A 107 -7.45 5.30 -2.49
N SER A 108 -7.53 6.09 -1.42
CA SER A 108 -8.70 6.04 -0.55
C SER A 108 -9.06 7.39 0.04
N THR A 109 -10.36 7.63 0.15
CA THR A 109 -10.90 8.74 0.93
C THR A 109 -11.41 8.26 2.29
N GLY A 110 -11.34 6.95 2.54
CA GLY A 110 -11.97 6.31 3.70
C GLY A 110 -13.44 5.95 3.45
N VAL A 111 -14.07 6.55 2.44
CA VAL A 111 -15.43 6.21 1.99
C VAL A 111 -15.36 5.43 0.69
N GLU A 112 -14.52 5.89 -0.22
CA GLU A 112 -14.25 5.22 -1.50
C GLU A 112 -12.81 4.74 -1.51
N THR A 113 -12.56 3.55 -2.03
CA THR A 113 -11.22 2.98 -2.16
C THR A 113 -11.04 2.37 -3.54
N ARG A 114 -9.92 2.67 -4.16
CA ARG A 114 -9.50 2.09 -5.44
C ARG A 114 -8.18 1.37 -5.27
N PHE A 115 -7.96 0.38 -6.10
CA PHE A 115 -6.81 -0.51 -6.01
C PHE A 115 -6.20 -0.78 -7.38
N ALA A 116 -4.88 -0.78 -7.45
CA ALA A 116 -4.12 -1.20 -8.62
C ALA A 116 -3.14 -2.30 -8.21
N ASN A 117 -3.13 -3.39 -8.98
CA ASN A 117 -2.16 -4.46 -8.83
C ASN A 117 -1.17 -4.37 -9.99
N LEU A 118 0.06 -3.92 -9.70
CA LEU A 118 1.07 -3.74 -10.74
C LEU A 118 1.70 -5.06 -11.21
N LEU A 119 1.33 -6.18 -10.59
CA LEU A 119 1.70 -7.51 -11.09
C LEU A 119 0.82 -7.92 -12.28
N ASP A 120 -0.35 -7.29 -12.42
CA ASP A 120 -1.21 -7.53 -13.57
C ASP A 120 -0.64 -6.85 -14.83
N PRO A 121 -0.84 -7.43 -16.02
CA PRO A 121 -0.41 -6.79 -17.27
C PRO A 121 -1.07 -5.43 -17.50
N GLU A 122 -2.30 -5.26 -17.04
CA GLU A 122 -3.02 -3.99 -17.12
C GLU A 122 -3.05 -3.30 -15.77
N HIS A 123 -2.31 -2.18 -15.66
CA HIS A 123 -2.16 -1.43 -14.42
C HIS A 123 -3.27 -0.38 -14.28
N ARG A 124 -4.50 -0.82 -14.08
CA ARG A 124 -5.62 0.10 -13.86
C ARG A 124 -6.08 0.07 -12.42
N THR A 125 -6.44 1.25 -11.89
CA THR A 125 -7.17 1.28 -10.63
C THR A 125 -8.60 0.84 -10.86
N ARG A 126 -9.13 0.10 -9.91
CA ARG A 126 -10.53 -0.34 -9.89
C ARG A 126 -11.11 -0.14 -8.50
N PRO A 127 -12.42 0.12 -8.38
CA PRO A 127 -13.02 0.26 -7.07
C PRO A 127 -12.98 -1.08 -6.33
N VAL A 128 -12.72 -1.00 -5.02
CA VAL A 128 -12.79 -2.15 -4.12
C VAL A 128 -13.62 -1.77 -2.91
N PHE A 129 -14.28 -2.75 -2.30
CA PHE A 129 -15.09 -2.52 -1.11
C PHE A 129 -14.27 -2.13 0.10
N ALA A 130 -13.10 -2.74 0.22
CA ALA A 130 -12.24 -2.58 1.38
C ALA A 130 -10.79 -2.84 0.99
N VAL A 131 -9.86 -2.39 1.81
CA VAL A 131 -8.46 -2.77 1.69
C VAL A 131 -8.34 -4.27 1.92
N HIS A 132 -7.55 -4.94 1.11
CA HIS A 132 -7.35 -6.38 1.23
C HIS A 132 -6.63 -6.72 2.53
N ARG A 133 -6.87 -7.92 3.02
CA ARG A 133 -6.18 -8.44 4.19
C ARG A 133 -4.71 -8.70 3.87
N PRO A 134 -3.82 -8.59 4.85
CA PRO A 134 -2.41 -8.92 4.62
C PRO A 134 -2.22 -10.31 4.03
N GLU A 135 -3.00 -11.30 4.48
CA GLU A 135 -2.95 -12.68 3.99
C GLU A 135 -3.25 -12.77 2.49
N THR A 136 -4.20 -11.98 2.01
CA THR A 136 -4.56 -11.94 0.59
C THR A 136 -3.39 -11.46 -0.26
N LEU A 137 -2.74 -10.39 0.16
CA LEU A 137 -1.56 -9.87 -0.55
C LEU A 137 -0.40 -10.88 -0.52
N THR A 138 -0.23 -11.56 0.60
CA THR A 138 0.76 -12.63 0.71
C THR A 138 0.51 -13.75 -0.29
N ASP A 139 -0.74 -14.17 -0.42
CA ASP A 139 -1.13 -15.24 -1.37
C ASP A 139 -0.84 -14.81 -2.80
N TRP A 140 -1.14 -13.57 -3.15
CA TRP A 140 -0.87 -13.06 -4.51
C TRP A 140 0.61 -12.98 -4.81
N LEU A 141 1.43 -12.58 -3.85
CA LEU A 141 2.89 -12.56 -4.01
C LEU A 141 3.45 -13.96 -4.19
N ARG A 142 2.93 -14.94 -3.45
CA ARG A 142 3.35 -16.35 -3.58
C ARG A 142 2.95 -16.92 -4.93
N ALA A 143 1.76 -16.62 -5.40
CA ALA A 143 1.28 -17.06 -6.72
C ALA A 143 2.16 -16.48 -7.83
N GLU A 144 2.50 -15.21 -7.76
CA GLU A 144 3.39 -14.55 -8.72
C GLU A 144 4.77 -15.21 -8.73
N THR A 145 5.34 -15.47 -7.55
CA THR A 145 6.65 -16.11 -7.42
C THR A 145 6.63 -17.51 -8.03
N LEU A 146 5.59 -18.28 -7.77
CA LEU A 146 5.43 -19.62 -8.31
C LEU A 146 5.30 -19.60 -9.84
N GLU A 147 4.51 -18.68 -10.38
CA GLU A 147 4.35 -18.53 -11.82
C GLU A 147 5.69 -18.22 -12.50
N ARG A 148 6.47 -17.31 -11.92
CA ARG A 148 7.80 -16.98 -12.43
C ARG A 148 8.74 -18.18 -12.42
N TRP A 149 8.71 -18.94 -11.34
CA TRP A 149 9.55 -20.11 -11.19
C TRP A 149 9.19 -21.19 -12.23
N LEU A 150 7.88 -21.46 -12.40
CA LEU A 150 7.39 -22.40 -13.40
C LEU A 150 7.72 -21.95 -14.83
N ALA A 151 7.59 -20.66 -15.12
CA ALA A 151 7.96 -20.12 -16.42
C ALA A 151 9.45 -20.27 -16.69
N ALA A 152 10.31 -20.06 -15.70
CA ALA A 152 11.74 -20.22 -15.82
C ALA A 152 12.11 -21.68 -16.11
N LEU A 153 11.44 -22.63 -15.45
CA LEU A 153 11.66 -24.07 -15.72
C LEU A 153 11.19 -24.46 -17.13
N ALA A 154 10.04 -23.94 -17.57
CA ALA A 154 9.51 -24.24 -18.90
C ALA A 154 10.35 -23.61 -20.02
N GLY A 155 10.93 -22.43 -19.78
CA GLY A 155 11.79 -21.74 -20.73
C GLY A 155 13.25 -22.11 -20.66
N GLY A 156 13.64 -22.89 -19.67
CA GLY A 156 15.03 -23.28 -19.41
C GLY A 156 15.48 -24.47 -20.25
N SER A 157 15.51 -24.30 -21.52
CA SER A 157 16.04 -25.34 -22.41
C SER A 157 17.53 -25.18 -22.60
#